data_f1c2b6b4cd7ad1a9d9fbc136ad709d0f
#
_entry.id   f1c2b6b4cd7ad1a9d9fbc136ad709d0f
#
_cell.length_a   1.000
_cell.length_b   1.000
_cell.length_c   1.000
_cell.angle_alpha   90.00
_cell.angle_beta   90.00
_cell.angle_gamma   90.00
#
_symmetry.space_group_name_H-M   'P 1'
#
loop_
_entity.id
_entity.type
_entity.pdbx_description
1 polymer ?
#
loop_
_entity_poly.entity_id
_entity_poly.type
_entity_poly.pdbx_seq_one_letter_code
_entity_poly.pdbx_strand_id
1 'polypeptide(L)'
;MKKLVSAVMVFVLIFALSAAACADYGIGNYGIVITRNPYSGTWAEGESAWFEACAQYYSTMEWSFVDPCGNEHSVQEFRKLFPDVTVEGENTTMLTIHNLDSELNDWAVFCSFHSDIDNSSTKWAFIKVVDAVPTYGMNQDNYNTNPYAGQYIGSDSIYKI
;
A
#
# COMPACT_ATOMS: atom_id res chain seq x y z
N MET A 1 -0.91 -7.24 33.80
CA MET A 1 0.21 -7.59 32.89
C MET A 1 -0.04 -8.86 32.05
N LYS A 2 -0.62 -9.96 32.59
CA LYS A 2 -0.88 -11.20 31.81
C LYS A 2 -1.87 -11.07 30.64
N LYS A 3 -2.83 -10.15 30.70
CA LYS A 3 -3.83 -9.94 29.64
C LYS A 3 -3.28 -9.14 28.42
N LEU A 4 -2.28 -8.29 28.63
CA LEU A 4 -1.66 -7.51 27.55
C LEU A 4 -0.77 -8.38 26.67
N VAL A 5 -0.04 -9.32 27.29
CA VAL A 5 0.85 -10.24 26.56
C VAL A 5 0.05 -11.17 25.63
N SER A 6 -1.15 -11.58 26.06
CA SER A 6 -2.03 -12.43 25.24
C SER A 6 -2.56 -11.71 24.00
N ALA A 7 -2.88 -10.41 24.10
CA ALA A 7 -3.37 -9.63 22.97
C ALA A 7 -2.27 -9.39 21.91
N VAL A 8 -1.05 -9.13 22.35
CA VAL A 8 0.10 -8.93 21.43
C VAL A 8 0.46 -10.23 20.73
N MET A 9 0.41 -11.37 21.43
CA MET A 9 0.66 -12.69 20.83
C MET A 9 -0.38 -13.06 19.77
N VAL A 10 -1.65 -12.72 19.97
CA VAL A 10 -2.71 -12.97 18.98
C VAL A 10 -2.54 -12.09 17.75
N PHE A 11 -2.10 -10.83 17.92
CA PHE A 11 -1.82 -9.93 16.80
C PHE A 11 -0.63 -10.41 15.95
N VAL A 12 0.46 -10.85 16.58
CA VAL A 12 1.63 -11.40 15.89
C VAL A 12 1.29 -12.69 15.13
N LEU A 13 0.41 -13.54 15.70
CA LEU A 13 -0.05 -14.77 15.03
C LEU A 13 -0.94 -14.50 13.81
N ILE A 14 -1.76 -13.46 13.83
CA ILE A 14 -2.62 -13.09 12.68
C ILE A 14 -1.77 -12.57 11.52
N PHE A 15 -0.73 -11.78 11.79
CA PHE A 15 0.19 -11.32 10.74
C PHE A 15 1.07 -12.45 10.17
N ALA A 16 1.44 -13.45 10.97
CA ALA A 16 2.22 -14.58 10.49
C ALA A 16 1.41 -15.54 9.58
N LEU A 17 0.08 -15.59 9.72
CA LEU A 17 -0.75 -16.46 8.87
C LEU A 17 -1.04 -15.84 7.48
N SER A 18 -1.01 -14.52 7.33
CA SER A 18 -1.26 -13.87 6.04
C SER A 18 -0.08 -14.00 5.06
N ALA A 19 1.15 -14.09 5.57
CA ALA A 19 2.34 -14.30 4.74
C ALA A 19 2.44 -15.74 4.19
N ALA A 20 1.81 -16.72 4.85
CA ALA A 20 1.88 -18.12 4.42
C ALA A 20 0.94 -18.46 3.25
N ALA A 21 -0.02 -17.60 2.92
CA ALA A 21 -1.01 -17.87 1.89
C ALA A 21 -0.46 -17.75 0.45
N CYS A 22 0.71 -17.15 0.27
CA CYS A 22 1.35 -16.96 -1.03
C CYS A 22 2.59 -17.82 -1.23
N ALA A 23 3.03 -18.58 -0.22
CA ALA A 23 4.20 -19.44 -0.33
C ALA A 23 3.85 -20.72 -1.11
N ASP A 24 4.59 -21.00 -2.16
CA ASP A 24 4.38 -22.17 -2.99
C ASP A 24 4.98 -23.46 -2.41
N TYR A 25 4.26 -24.56 -2.65
CA TYR A 25 4.67 -25.92 -2.40
C TYR A 25 4.92 -26.63 -3.74
N GLY A 26 6.10 -26.47 -4.31
CA GLY A 26 6.37 -27.36 -5.43
C GLY A 26 7.49 -26.92 -6.35
N ILE A 27 8.61 -27.63 -6.26
CA ILE A 27 9.70 -27.64 -7.23
C ILE A 27 9.22 -28.41 -8.49
N GLY A 28 8.43 -27.76 -9.31
CA GLY A 28 8.12 -28.20 -10.65
C GLY A 28 8.59 -27.16 -11.65
N ASN A 29 8.88 -27.55 -12.90
CA ASN A 29 9.22 -26.65 -14.01
C ASN A 29 8.02 -25.76 -14.42
N TYR A 30 7.40 -25.11 -13.46
CA TYR A 30 6.27 -24.20 -13.70
C TYR A 30 6.79 -22.76 -13.72
N GLY A 31 6.37 -21.98 -14.72
CA GLY A 31 6.59 -20.55 -14.75
C GLY A 31 5.85 -19.84 -13.60
N ILE A 32 6.31 -18.65 -13.25
CA ILE A 32 5.70 -17.84 -12.18
C ILE A 32 4.26 -17.45 -12.57
N VAL A 33 3.31 -17.68 -11.66
CA VAL A 33 1.90 -17.32 -11.86
C VAL A 33 1.54 -16.21 -10.88
N ILE A 34 1.35 -14.98 -11.37
CA ILE A 34 0.84 -13.87 -10.57
C ILE A 34 -0.61 -14.16 -10.18
N THR A 35 -0.89 -14.32 -8.89
CA THR A 35 -2.24 -14.58 -8.36
C THR A 35 -2.92 -13.34 -7.82
N ARG A 36 -2.16 -12.31 -7.45
CA ARG A 36 -2.67 -11.00 -7.01
C ARG A 36 -1.77 -9.88 -7.48
N ASN A 37 -2.37 -8.87 -8.10
CA ASN A 37 -1.72 -7.60 -8.42
C ASN A 37 -2.04 -6.57 -7.33
N PRO A 38 -1.14 -5.64 -7.01
CA PRO A 38 -1.45 -4.50 -6.16
C PRO A 38 -2.51 -3.61 -6.81
N TYR A 39 -3.25 -2.86 -5.98
CA TYR A 39 -4.30 -1.95 -6.43
C TYR A 39 -3.89 -0.51 -6.21
N SER A 40 -4.18 0.33 -7.20
CA SER A 40 -4.06 1.78 -7.08
C SER A 40 -5.03 2.31 -6.03
N GLY A 41 -4.64 3.37 -5.32
CA GLY A 41 -5.47 3.98 -4.29
C GLY A 41 -5.27 5.49 -4.17
N THR A 42 -6.09 6.09 -3.31
CA THR A 42 -6.02 7.50 -2.96
C THR A 42 -5.95 7.60 -1.44
N TRP A 43 -4.99 8.35 -0.93
CA TRP A 43 -4.72 8.55 0.49
C TRP A 43 -4.55 10.04 0.78
N ALA A 44 -4.77 10.45 2.02
CA ALA A 44 -4.44 11.79 2.44
C ALA A 44 -2.93 11.92 2.72
N GLU A 45 -2.40 13.14 2.60
CA GLU A 45 -1.04 13.44 3.00
C GLU A 45 -0.81 13.08 4.47
N GLY A 46 0.33 12.45 4.77
CA GLY A 46 0.68 11.93 6.09
C GLY A 46 0.07 10.56 6.42
N GLU A 47 -0.85 10.03 5.64
CA GLU A 47 -1.39 8.68 5.83
C GLU A 47 -0.41 7.59 5.41
N SER A 48 -0.82 6.34 5.59
CA SER A 48 -0.07 5.17 5.15
C SER A 48 -0.82 4.44 4.04
N ALA A 49 -0.10 4.12 2.96
CA ALA A 49 -0.58 3.24 1.90
C ALA A 49 -0.04 1.83 2.10
N TRP A 50 -0.81 0.84 1.68
CA TRP A 50 -0.35 -0.55 1.63
C TRP A 50 -0.72 -1.20 0.31
N PHE A 51 0.15 -2.07 -0.17
CA PHE A 51 0.02 -2.78 -1.43
C PHE A 51 0.31 -4.26 -1.22
N GLU A 52 -0.50 -5.11 -1.82
CA GLU A 52 -0.35 -6.55 -1.70
C GLU A 52 -0.15 -7.18 -3.08
N ALA A 53 0.85 -8.06 -3.19
CA ALA A 53 1.12 -8.85 -4.37
C ALA A 53 1.36 -10.31 -4.00
N CYS A 54 0.84 -11.23 -4.80
CA CYS A 54 1.06 -12.66 -4.61
C CYS A 54 1.34 -13.35 -5.94
N ALA A 55 2.22 -14.35 -5.89
CA ALA A 55 2.48 -15.25 -6.99
C ALA A 55 2.70 -16.68 -6.48
N GLN A 56 2.75 -17.63 -7.39
CA GLN A 56 3.14 -19.03 -7.15
C GLN A 56 4.42 -19.32 -7.94
N TYR A 57 5.19 -20.32 -7.49
CA TYR A 57 6.38 -20.84 -8.16
C TYR A 57 7.53 -19.85 -8.28
N TYR A 58 7.71 -18.99 -7.26
CA TYR A 58 8.83 -18.06 -7.16
C TYR A 58 9.77 -18.42 -5.97
N SER A 59 11.01 -17.99 -6.04
CA SER A 59 12.00 -18.15 -4.96
C SER A 59 12.28 -16.85 -4.23
N THR A 60 12.27 -15.72 -4.93
CA THR A 60 12.49 -14.40 -4.36
C THR A 60 11.52 -13.38 -4.96
N MET A 61 11.31 -12.31 -4.21
CA MET A 61 10.50 -11.19 -4.67
C MET A 61 11.10 -9.87 -4.20
N GLU A 62 10.80 -8.81 -4.93
CA GLU A 62 11.18 -7.44 -4.57
C GLU A 62 10.15 -6.43 -5.06
N TRP A 63 9.98 -5.38 -4.28
CA TRP A 63 9.16 -4.24 -4.68
C TRP A 63 10.02 -3.16 -5.31
N SER A 64 9.46 -2.49 -6.31
CA SER A 64 10.06 -1.34 -6.99
C SER A 64 9.04 -0.21 -7.11
N PHE A 65 9.56 0.99 -7.25
CA PHE A 65 8.80 2.21 -7.49
C PHE A 65 9.00 2.66 -8.93
N VAL A 66 8.01 3.35 -9.47
CA VAL A 66 8.09 3.98 -10.79
C VAL A 66 7.71 5.43 -10.66
N ASP A 67 8.58 6.33 -11.11
CA ASP A 67 8.31 7.77 -11.11
C ASP A 67 7.30 8.16 -12.21
N PRO A 68 6.74 9.37 -12.20
CA PRO A 68 5.81 9.84 -13.23
C PRO A 68 6.40 9.89 -14.66
N CYS A 69 7.72 9.84 -14.78
CA CYS A 69 8.42 9.77 -16.08
C CYS A 69 8.59 8.34 -16.59
N GLY A 70 8.27 7.32 -15.75
CA GLY A 70 8.41 5.91 -16.08
C GLY A 70 9.76 5.31 -15.72
N ASN A 71 10.60 6.01 -14.94
CA ASN A 71 11.86 5.44 -14.48
C ASN A 71 11.61 4.56 -13.24
N GLU A 72 12.26 3.40 -13.24
CA GLU A 72 12.19 2.46 -12.13
C GLU A 72 13.23 2.79 -11.06
N HIS A 73 12.83 2.68 -9.80
CA HIS A 73 13.65 2.90 -8.63
C HIS A 73 13.52 1.74 -7.67
N SER A 74 14.63 1.25 -7.15
CA SER A 74 14.64 0.33 -6.02
C SER A 74 14.08 1.01 -4.76
N VAL A 75 13.65 0.22 -3.78
CA VAL A 75 13.23 0.76 -2.47
C VAL A 75 14.35 1.59 -1.81
N GLN A 76 15.60 1.22 -2.02
CA GLN A 76 16.75 1.95 -1.47
C GLN A 76 16.95 3.31 -2.14
N GLU A 77 16.74 3.41 -3.45
CA GLU A 77 16.78 4.69 -4.18
C GLU A 77 15.61 5.57 -3.81
N PHE A 78 14.41 5.01 -3.72
CA PHE A 78 13.22 5.70 -3.27
C PHE A 78 13.39 6.34 -1.88
N ARG A 79 13.94 5.61 -0.91
CA ARG A 79 14.25 6.13 0.43
C ARG A 79 15.24 7.31 0.44
N LYS A 80 16.11 7.40 -0.57
CA LYS A 80 17.03 8.56 -0.71
C LYS A 80 16.33 9.77 -1.30
N LEU A 81 15.35 9.55 -2.18
CA LEU A 81 14.56 10.62 -2.79
C LEU A 81 13.55 11.19 -1.78
N PHE A 82 12.98 10.33 -0.92
CA PHE A 82 11.96 10.67 0.07
C PHE A 82 12.40 10.24 1.48
N PRO A 83 13.33 10.96 2.11
CA PRO A 83 13.90 10.57 3.40
C PRO A 83 12.89 10.61 4.56
N ASP A 84 11.82 11.38 4.44
CA ASP A 84 10.76 11.52 5.44
C ASP A 84 9.65 10.46 5.27
N VAL A 85 9.67 9.70 4.19
CA VAL A 85 8.75 8.60 3.91
C VAL A 85 9.38 7.28 4.36
N THR A 86 8.67 6.51 5.16
CA THR A 86 9.13 5.20 5.61
C THR A 86 8.51 4.09 4.77
N VAL A 87 9.32 3.14 4.33
CA VAL A 87 8.87 1.97 3.55
C VAL A 87 9.19 0.71 4.33
N GLU A 88 8.20 -0.17 4.49
CA GLU A 88 8.31 -1.46 5.15
C GLU A 88 7.81 -2.59 4.25
N GLY A 89 8.30 -3.80 4.46
CA GLY A 89 7.84 -4.99 3.75
C GLY A 89 8.43 -5.18 2.36
N GLU A 90 9.57 -4.59 2.05
CA GLU A 90 10.21 -4.61 0.72
C GLU A 90 10.48 -6.00 0.12
N ASN A 91 10.61 -7.02 0.98
CA ASN A 91 10.81 -8.42 0.57
C ASN A 91 9.66 -9.33 1.03
N THR A 92 8.47 -8.76 1.19
CA THR A 92 7.26 -9.48 1.61
C THR A 92 6.12 -9.24 0.64
N THR A 93 5.08 -10.03 0.73
CA THR A 93 3.89 -9.89 -0.11
C THR A 93 3.10 -8.60 0.16
N MET A 94 3.45 -7.85 1.22
CA MET A 94 2.81 -6.59 1.58
C MET A 94 3.86 -5.49 1.73
N LEU A 95 3.79 -4.48 0.88
CA LEU A 95 4.54 -3.23 0.99
C LEU A 95 3.69 -2.21 1.73
N THR A 96 4.26 -1.53 2.71
CA THR A 96 3.62 -0.40 3.39
C THR A 96 4.49 0.84 3.25
N ILE A 97 3.87 1.96 2.89
CA ILE A 97 4.50 3.27 2.75
C ILE A 97 3.85 4.18 3.78
N HIS A 98 4.62 4.71 4.72
CA HIS A 98 4.14 5.58 5.78
C HIS A 98 4.50 7.03 5.51
N ASN A 99 3.68 7.95 6.03
CA ASN A 99 3.87 9.38 5.92
C ASN A 99 3.92 9.84 4.45
N LEU A 100 2.86 9.52 3.71
CA LEU A 100 2.76 9.88 2.30
C LEU A 100 2.84 11.39 2.11
N ASP A 101 3.67 11.79 1.14
CA ASP A 101 3.85 13.18 0.71
C ASP A 101 3.13 13.42 -0.63
N SER A 102 2.65 14.63 -0.85
CA SER A 102 2.01 15.05 -2.10
C SER A 102 2.93 14.91 -3.34
N GLU A 103 4.24 14.93 -3.16
CA GLU A 103 5.22 14.67 -4.23
C GLU A 103 5.17 13.23 -4.75
N LEU A 104 4.50 12.31 -4.03
CA LEU A 104 4.26 10.93 -4.46
C LEU A 104 3.06 10.79 -5.42
N ASN A 105 2.40 11.87 -5.78
CA ASN A 105 1.34 11.82 -6.79
C ASN A 105 1.86 11.26 -8.10
N ASP A 106 1.08 10.36 -8.69
CA ASP A 106 1.36 9.67 -9.95
C ASP A 106 2.59 8.73 -9.94
N TRP A 107 3.24 8.54 -8.78
CA TRP A 107 4.15 7.42 -8.62
C TRP A 107 3.38 6.11 -8.61
N ALA A 108 4.05 5.04 -8.99
CA ALA A 108 3.48 3.70 -8.95
C ALA A 108 4.42 2.72 -8.22
N VAL A 109 3.85 1.60 -7.79
CA VAL A 109 4.59 0.47 -7.24
C VAL A 109 4.27 -0.79 -8.02
N PHE A 110 5.21 -1.71 -8.10
CA PHE A 110 5.01 -3.07 -8.60
C PHE A 110 5.93 -4.03 -7.87
N CYS A 111 5.60 -5.31 -7.96
CA CYS A 111 6.37 -6.38 -7.35
C CYS A 111 6.91 -7.30 -8.45
N SER A 112 8.21 -7.58 -8.42
CA SER A 112 8.88 -8.56 -9.27
C SER A 112 9.08 -9.85 -8.50
N PHE A 113 8.78 -10.96 -9.13
CA PHE A 113 8.97 -12.31 -8.63
C PHE A 113 9.98 -13.04 -9.50
N HIS A 114 10.91 -13.75 -8.88
CA HIS A 114 12.01 -14.42 -9.55
C HIS A 114 12.07 -15.90 -9.15
N SER A 115 12.39 -16.74 -10.10
CA SER A 115 12.74 -18.16 -9.91
C SER A 115 13.97 -18.52 -10.75
N ASP A 116 14.45 -19.72 -10.62
CA ASP A 116 15.63 -20.18 -11.41
C ASP A 116 15.35 -20.24 -12.92
N ILE A 117 14.08 -20.25 -13.32
CA ILE A 117 13.68 -20.45 -14.71
C ILE A 117 12.81 -19.32 -15.29
N ASP A 118 12.30 -18.41 -14.43
CA ASP A 118 11.34 -17.38 -14.86
C ASP A 118 11.45 -16.11 -14.01
N ASN A 119 11.05 -14.98 -14.62
CA ASN A 119 10.88 -13.69 -13.95
C ASN A 119 9.55 -13.09 -14.39
N SER A 120 8.74 -12.69 -13.44
CA SER A 120 7.45 -12.09 -13.70
C SER A 120 7.17 -10.92 -12.75
N SER A 121 6.57 -9.86 -13.28
CA SER A 121 6.20 -8.68 -12.48
C SER A 121 4.72 -8.43 -12.51
N THR A 122 4.19 -7.89 -11.41
CA THR A 122 2.81 -7.44 -11.31
C THR A 122 2.54 -6.24 -12.22
N LYS A 123 1.26 -5.91 -12.39
CA LYS A 123 0.87 -4.60 -12.92
C LYS A 123 1.27 -3.50 -11.95
N TRP A 124 1.42 -2.29 -12.48
CA TRP A 124 1.64 -1.09 -11.69
C TRP A 124 0.40 -0.70 -10.90
N ALA A 125 0.60 -0.29 -9.65
CA ALA A 125 -0.42 0.29 -8.80
C ALA A 125 -0.04 1.74 -8.51
N PHE A 126 -0.87 2.69 -8.92
CA PHE A 126 -0.60 4.12 -8.80
C PHE A 126 -0.96 4.64 -7.42
N ILE A 127 -0.14 5.55 -6.93
CA ILE A 127 -0.33 6.31 -5.69
C ILE A 127 -0.96 7.65 -6.04
N LYS A 128 -2.07 7.97 -5.40
CA LYS A 128 -2.65 9.30 -5.43
C LYS A 128 -2.69 9.85 -4.02
N VAL A 129 -2.02 10.97 -3.79
CA VAL A 129 -2.04 11.69 -2.53
C VAL A 129 -2.91 12.93 -2.68
N VAL A 130 -3.82 13.15 -1.74
CA VAL A 130 -4.67 14.34 -1.68
C VAL A 130 -4.35 15.10 -0.40
N ASP A 131 -4.56 16.41 -0.42
CA ASP A 131 -4.37 17.21 0.78
C ASP A 131 -5.17 16.62 1.94
N ALA A 132 -4.55 16.55 3.12
CA ALA A 132 -5.25 16.18 4.33
C ALA A 132 -6.40 17.18 4.53
N VAL A 133 -7.64 16.70 4.48
CA VAL A 133 -8.79 17.55 4.82
C VAL A 133 -8.58 17.97 6.26
N PRO A 134 -8.46 19.28 6.56
CA PRO A 134 -8.29 19.73 7.93
C PRO A 134 -9.46 19.16 8.76
N THR A 135 -9.16 18.27 9.68
CA THR A 135 -10.15 17.83 10.67
C THR A 135 -10.34 19.02 11.60
N TYR A 136 -11.17 19.97 11.18
CA TYR A 136 -11.67 20.97 12.11
C TYR A 136 -12.39 20.18 13.18
N GLY A 137 -11.80 20.17 14.39
CA GLY A 137 -12.44 19.59 15.54
C GLY A 137 -13.86 20.15 15.59
N MET A 138 -14.83 19.27 15.46
CA MET A 138 -16.23 19.60 15.62
C MET A 138 -16.47 19.93 17.09
N ASN A 139 -16.03 21.13 17.51
CA ASN A 139 -16.59 21.74 18.67
C ASN A 139 -18.04 22.07 18.27
N GLN A 140 -18.99 21.47 18.96
CA GLN A 140 -20.43 21.69 18.74
C GLN A 140 -20.83 23.17 18.76
N ASP A 141 -19.97 24.03 19.30
CA ASP A 141 -20.20 25.47 19.41
C ASP A 141 -19.95 26.25 18.10
N ASN A 142 -19.33 25.64 17.07
CA ASN A 142 -18.95 26.28 15.81
C ASN A 142 -19.81 25.88 14.60
N TYR A 143 -20.95 25.24 14.81
CA TYR A 143 -21.84 24.81 13.73
C TYR A 143 -22.30 25.94 12.81
N ASN A 144 -22.31 27.19 13.32
CA ASN A 144 -22.79 28.35 12.57
C ASN A 144 -21.71 29.17 11.85
N THR A 145 -20.43 28.80 11.97
CA THR A 145 -19.32 29.57 11.37
C THR A 145 -18.44 28.77 10.39
N ASN A 146 -18.77 27.51 10.15
CA ASN A 146 -18.06 26.72 9.16
C ASN A 146 -18.54 27.10 7.75
N PRO A 147 -17.74 27.77 6.91
CA PRO A 147 -18.13 28.12 5.55
C PRO A 147 -18.37 26.89 4.65
N TYR A 148 -17.99 25.68 5.11
CA TYR A 148 -18.18 24.42 4.40
C TYR A 148 -19.32 23.56 4.96
N ALA A 149 -20.08 24.04 5.94
CA ALA A 149 -21.21 23.31 6.56
C ALA A 149 -22.38 22.96 5.62
N GLY A 150 -22.25 23.18 4.34
CA GLY A 150 -23.22 22.79 3.31
C GLY A 150 -22.66 21.94 2.19
N GLN A 151 -21.37 21.58 2.23
CA GLN A 151 -20.71 20.84 1.14
C GLN A 151 -20.49 19.35 1.43
N TYR A 152 -21.14 18.80 2.44
CA TYR A 152 -21.19 17.35 2.59
C TYR A 152 -22.13 16.80 1.51
N ILE A 153 -21.60 16.55 0.34
CA ILE A 153 -22.29 15.76 -0.68
C ILE A 153 -22.21 14.31 -0.17
N GLY A 154 -23.23 13.91 0.59
CA GLY A 154 -23.40 12.51 0.96
C GLY A 154 -23.41 11.65 -0.30
N SER A 155 -22.96 10.41 -0.18
CA SER A 155 -22.87 9.40 -1.24
C SER A 155 -24.19 9.14 -2.00
N ASP A 156 -25.29 9.73 -1.58
CA ASP A 156 -26.64 9.51 -2.10
C ASP A 156 -27.01 10.42 -3.28
N SER A 157 -26.16 11.37 -3.68
CA SER A 157 -26.48 12.30 -4.78
C SER A 157 -25.97 11.86 -6.17
N ILE A 158 -25.39 10.67 -6.31
CA ILE A 158 -24.83 10.19 -7.59
C ILE A 158 -25.88 9.46 -8.47
N TYR A 159 -27.08 9.20 -7.97
CA TYR A 159 -28.13 8.52 -8.73
C TYR A 159 -29.43 9.32 -8.86
N LYS A 160 -29.40 10.46 -9.55
CA LYS A 160 -30.59 11.06 -10.16
C LYS A 160 -30.20 11.79 -11.44
N ILE A 161 -30.06 11.04 -12.49
CA ILE A 161 -30.42 11.45 -13.86
C ILE A 161 -31.31 10.37 -14.43
#